data_6129e20f7f6a526f7125b5835886df2f
#
_entry.id   6129e20f7f6a526f7125b5835886df2f
#
_cell.length_a   1.000
_cell.length_b   1.000
_cell.length_c   1.000
_cell.angle_alpha   90.00
_cell.angle_beta   90.00
_cell.angle_gamma   90.00
#
_symmetry.space_group_name_H-M   'P 1'
#
loop_
_entity.id
_entity.type
_entity.pdbx_description
1 polymer ?
#
loop_
_entity_poly.entity_id
_entity_poly.type
_entity_poly.pdbx_seq_one_letter_code
_entity_poly.pdbx_strand_id
1 'polypeptide(L)'
;MNPAFSVIFLTTLIGAGQGMFIALFSGQYYALLQHVPPQPGSFYGSGSMVVLVFLIAGLVASFFHLGHPERAWRAATQWRTSWLSREVIVLPAFMAIVFVYGMLHYFGIDPHVFGTAAIPEFGLTMVVGAVGIAICFALYVCTAMIYACLKFLQEWHSPLTVVNYILLGMAFGFTLATVFASSQNSTLLSFFAVWSVILTLTALLTRGASLIRNYRLKHKSTIQTAIGVRHANIQQKSQGAMGGSFNTREFFHGKTATFIKSVKWIFLATVFPIPVALVLTGLYGEQHGLFFVAFVVQYLGLLAERWFFFAQARHPQNLYYQTV
;
A
#
# COMPACT_ATOMS: atom_id res chain seq x y z
N MET A 1 -5.62 9.31 -15.64
CA MET A 1 -4.94 10.45 -14.99
C MET A 1 -3.43 10.25 -15.10
N ASN A 2 -2.63 11.33 -15.02
CA ASN A 2 -1.18 11.24 -15.05
C ASN A 2 -0.66 10.82 -13.65
N PRO A 3 0.05 9.69 -13.53
CA PRO A 3 0.52 9.21 -12.23
C PRO A 3 1.70 10.02 -11.71
N ALA A 4 1.61 10.54 -10.49
CA ALA A 4 2.72 11.18 -9.81
C ALA A 4 3.62 10.11 -9.16
N PHE A 5 4.88 9.99 -9.60
CA PHE A 5 5.81 8.99 -9.06
C PHE A 5 6.06 9.12 -7.56
N SER A 6 6.10 10.34 -7.03
CA SER A 6 6.24 10.58 -5.59
C SER A 6 5.13 9.93 -4.77
N VAL A 7 3.88 9.99 -5.27
CA VAL A 7 2.72 9.35 -4.62
C VAL A 7 2.78 7.82 -4.75
N ILE A 8 3.29 7.31 -5.88
CA ILE A 8 3.52 5.87 -6.09
C ILE A 8 4.54 5.35 -5.06
N PHE A 9 5.69 6.03 -4.92
CA PHE A 9 6.70 5.66 -3.93
C PHE A 9 6.18 5.80 -2.50
N LEU A 10 5.50 6.89 -2.16
CA LEU A 10 4.87 7.09 -0.87
C LEU A 10 4.01 5.87 -0.48
N THR A 11 3.04 5.53 -1.32
CA THR A 11 2.05 4.49 -0.99
C THR A 11 2.63 3.08 -0.96
N THR A 12 3.62 2.78 -1.80
CA THR A 12 4.26 1.45 -1.83
C THR A 12 5.23 1.26 -0.67
N LEU A 13 6.04 2.26 -0.33
CA LEU A 13 7.01 2.17 0.77
C LEU A 13 6.31 2.15 2.13
N ILE A 14 5.32 3.02 2.36
CA ILE A 14 4.53 3.00 3.60
C ILE A 14 3.80 1.66 3.71
N GLY A 15 3.20 1.15 2.62
CA GLY A 15 2.53 -0.14 2.60
C GLY A 15 3.45 -1.31 2.98
N ALA A 16 4.72 -1.29 2.53
CA ALA A 16 5.74 -2.27 2.92
C ALA A 16 6.03 -2.22 4.42
N GLY A 17 6.26 -1.03 4.96
CA GLY A 17 6.49 -0.85 6.41
C GLY A 17 5.31 -1.31 7.25
N GLN A 18 4.10 -0.93 6.87
CA GLN A 18 2.86 -1.36 7.54
C GLN A 18 2.72 -2.88 7.56
N GLY A 19 2.87 -3.53 6.40
CA GLY A 19 2.75 -4.99 6.30
C GLY A 19 3.85 -5.73 7.05
N MET A 20 5.09 -5.21 7.05
CA MET A 20 6.17 -5.78 7.85
C MET A 20 5.92 -5.64 9.36
N PHE A 21 5.38 -4.51 9.83
CA PHE A 21 5.02 -4.37 11.24
C PHE A 21 3.95 -5.39 11.66
N ILE A 22 2.92 -5.60 10.80
CA ILE A 22 1.91 -6.65 11.03
C ILE A 22 2.57 -8.03 11.11
N ALA A 23 3.53 -8.33 10.24
CA ALA A 23 4.25 -9.60 10.26
C ALA A 23 5.03 -9.79 11.58
N LEU A 24 5.80 -8.79 12.02
CA LEU A 24 6.54 -8.84 13.28
C LEU A 24 5.63 -9.08 14.48
N PHE A 25 4.55 -8.29 14.58
CA PHE A 25 3.58 -8.46 15.67
C PHE A 25 2.87 -9.80 15.61
N SER A 26 2.51 -10.30 14.42
CA SER A 26 1.93 -11.63 14.25
C SER A 26 2.89 -12.71 14.73
N GLY A 27 4.18 -12.62 14.42
CA GLY A 27 5.20 -13.53 14.93
C GLY A 27 5.29 -13.53 16.45
N GLN A 28 5.27 -12.35 17.09
CA GLN A 28 5.25 -12.21 18.56
C GLN A 28 3.98 -12.82 19.16
N TYR A 29 2.81 -12.54 18.58
CA TYR A 29 1.54 -13.07 19.04
C TYR A 29 1.45 -14.61 18.94
N TYR A 30 1.92 -15.18 17.81
CA TYR A 30 1.96 -16.64 17.65
C TYR A 30 2.99 -17.30 18.56
N ALA A 31 4.09 -16.61 18.89
CA ALA A 31 5.04 -17.09 19.90
C ALA A 31 4.41 -17.11 21.31
N LEU A 32 3.62 -16.08 21.65
CA LEU A 32 2.86 -16.05 22.91
C LEU A 32 1.88 -17.23 23.02
N LEU A 33 1.24 -17.60 21.90
CA LEU A 33 0.34 -18.75 21.82
C LEU A 33 1.10 -20.10 21.68
N GLN A 34 2.43 -20.10 21.76
CA GLN A 34 3.30 -21.29 21.62
C GLN A 34 3.17 -22.02 20.27
N HIS A 35 2.69 -21.35 19.23
CA HIS A 35 2.59 -21.93 17.88
C HIS A 35 3.90 -21.82 17.10
N VAL A 36 4.75 -20.87 17.45
CA VAL A 36 6.10 -20.68 16.89
C VAL A 36 7.10 -20.41 18.00
N PRO A 37 8.39 -20.71 17.81
CA PRO A 37 9.41 -20.39 18.82
C PRO A 37 9.54 -18.88 19.05
N PRO A 38 9.72 -18.45 20.32
CA PRO A 38 9.96 -17.07 20.63
C PRO A 38 11.27 -16.58 20.01
N GLN A 39 11.27 -15.31 19.55
CA GLN A 39 12.46 -14.66 19.01
C GLN A 39 13.09 -13.74 20.06
N PRO A 40 14.41 -13.48 19.98
CA PRO A 40 15.06 -12.52 20.85
C PRO A 40 14.52 -11.11 20.62
N GLY A 41 14.54 -10.25 21.63
CA GLY A 41 14.09 -8.85 21.54
C GLY A 41 14.82 -8.07 20.43
N SER A 42 16.10 -8.38 20.20
CA SER A 42 16.89 -7.81 19.10
C SER A 42 16.28 -8.03 17.70
N PHE A 43 15.58 -9.17 17.48
CA PHE A 43 14.88 -9.44 16.23
C PHE A 43 13.74 -8.46 16.00
N TYR A 44 12.89 -8.23 16.99
CA TYR A 44 11.80 -7.26 16.90
C TYR A 44 12.29 -5.82 16.86
N GLY A 45 13.35 -5.50 17.64
CA GLY A 45 14.00 -4.19 17.64
C GLY A 45 14.58 -3.82 16.27
N SER A 46 15.39 -4.72 15.67
CA SER A 46 15.98 -4.49 14.34
C SER A 46 14.92 -4.55 13.23
N GLY A 47 13.91 -5.43 13.35
CA GLY A 47 12.78 -5.45 12.44
C GLY A 47 11.99 -4.13 12.44
N SER A 48 11.76 -3.54 13.62
CA SER A 48 11.11 -2.23 13.75
C SER A 48 11.94 -1.11 13.12
N MET A 49 13.28 -1.18 13.19
CA MET A 49 14.16 -0.24 12.50
C MET A 49 13.96 -0.32 10.97
N VAL A 50 13.88 -1.53 10.41
CA VAL A 50 13.57 -1.71 8.97
C VAL A 50 12.20 -1.10 8.64
N VAL A 51 11.16 -1.34 9.45
CA VAL A 51 9.84 -0.72 9.29
C VAL A 51 9.96 0.80 9.23
N LEU A 52 10.67 1.42 10.20
CA LEU A 52 10.85 2.87 10.24
C LEU A 52 11.58 3.40 9.01
N VAL A 53 12.60 2.71 8.51
CA VAL A 53 13.30 3.10 7.28
C VAL A 53 12.33 3.19 6.10
N PHE A 54 11.45 2.21 5.94
CA PHE A 54 10.44 2.23 4.87
C PHE A 54 9.40 3.35 5.06
N LEU A 55 8.95 3.58 6.30
CA LEU A 55 8.00 4.67 6.60
C LEU A 55 8.62 6.04 6.36
N ILE A 56 9.87 6.25 6.79
CA ILE A 56 10.61 7.50 6.57
C ILE A 56 10.86 7.71 5.07
N ALA A 57 11.30 6.68 4.34
CA ALA A 57 11.51 6.78 2.90
C ALA A 57 10.21 7.15 2.15
N GLY A 58 9.07 6.56 2.54
CA GLY A 58 7.76 6.92 2.02
C GLY A 58 7.38 8.37 2.36
N LEU A 59 7.60 8.80 3.60
CA LEU A 59 7.36 10.18 4.02
C LEU A 59 8.24 11.16 3.24
N VAL A 60 9.53 10.86 3.05
CA VAL A 60 10.45 11.68 2.24
C VAL A 60 9.95 11.77 0.80
N ALA A 61 9.49 10.65 0.20
CA ALA A 61 8.90 10.67 -1.13
C ALA A 61 7.71 11.63 -1.23
N SER A 62 6.92 11.79 -0.15
CA SER A 62 5.77 12.71 -0.14
C SER A 62 6.15 14.18 -0.34
N PHE A 63 7.33 14.59 0.12
CA PHE A 63 7.75 15.99 -0.03
C PHE A 63 7.97 16.41 -1.49
N PHE A 64 8.26 15.47 -2.39
CA PHE A 64 8.51 15.77 -3.80
C PHE A 64 7.27 16.15 -4.62
N HIS A 65 6.07 16.02 -4.07
CA HIS A 65 4.86 16.51 -4.73
C HIS A 65 4.19 17.68 -4.00
N LEU A 66 4.79 18.16 -2.92
CA LEU A 66 4.31 19.33 -2.20
C LEU A 66 4.90 20.60 -2.79
N GLY A 67 4.05 21.54 -3.22
CA GLY A 67 4.50 22.84 -3.69
C GLY A 67 5.16 23.69 -2.59
N HIS A 68 4.72 23.50 -1.32
CA HIS A 68 5.19 24.22 -0.14
C HIS A 68 5.34 23.26 1.04
N PRO A 69 6.44 22.47 1.09
CA PRO A 69 6.66 21.47 2.13
C PRO A 69 6.66 22.04 3.56
N GLU A 70 7.14 23.27 3.72
CA GLU A 70 7.19 24.00 4.99
C GLU A 70 5.79 24.25 5.59
N ARG A 71 4.76 24.15 4.78
CA ARG A 71 3.35 24.36 5.17
C ARG A 71 2.57 23.05 5.30
N ALA A 72 3.22 21.90 5.13
CA ALA A 72 2.57 20.57 5.13
C ALA A 72 1.76 20.31 6.41
N TRP A 73 2.20 20.82 7.56
CA TRP A 73 1.48 20.71 8.84
C TRP A 73 0.05 21.26 8.79
N ARG A 74 -0.23 22.23 7.90
CA ARG A 74 -1.59 22.79 7.72
C ARG A 74 -2.57 21.74 7.16
N ALA A 75 -2.07 20.72 6.48
CA ALA A 75 -2.92 19.62 5.98
C ALA A 75 -3.63 18.88 7.12
N ALA A 76 -3.08 18.89 8.35
CA ALA A 76 -3.69 18.25 9.51
C ALA A 76 -4.95 18.97 10.04
N THR A 77 -5.18 20.25 9.68
CA THR A 77 -6.24 21.07 10.30
C THR A 77 -7.67 20.60 9.96
N GLN A 78 -7.85 19.93 8.84
CA GLN A 78 -9.17 19.48 8.34
C GLN A 78 -9.45 17.99 8.64
N TRP A 79 -8.95 17.46 9.77
CA TRP A 79 -9.01 16.04 10.11
C TRP A 79 -10.43 15.48 10.22
N ARG A 80 -11.44 16.32 10.51
CA ARG A 80 -12.85 15.89 10.62
C ARG A 80 -13.46 15.53 9.25
N THR A 81 -13.03 16.17 8.18
CA THR A 81 -13.65 16.05 6.84
C THR A 81 -12.74 15.45 5.78
N SER A 82 -11.42 15.58 5.92
CA SER A 82 -10.44 15.15 4.92
C SER A 82 -9.70 13.87 5.32
N TRP A 83 -9.71 12.87 4.45
CA TRP A 83 -8.94 11.64 4.63
C TRP A 83 -7.43 11.88 4.55
N LEU A 84 -6.98 12.80 3.70
CA LEU A 84 -5.57 13.23 3.64
C LEU A 84 -5.12 13.83 4.97
N SER A 85 -5.95 14.67 5.61
CA SER A 85 -5.62 15.24 6.93
C SER A 85 -5.47 14.17 8.01
N ARG A 86 -6.30 13.13 7.95
CA ARG A 86 -6.19 11.98 8.86
C ARG A 86 -4.91 11.20 8.62
N GLU A 87 -4.53 10.95 7.36
CA GLU A 87 -3.28 10.28 7.01
C GLU A 87 -2.07 11.04 7.56
N VAL A 88 -2.03 12.37 7.41
CA VAL A 88 -0.95 13.24 7.90
C VAL A 88 -0.79 13.17 9.43
N ILE A 89 -1.87 12.87 10.18
CA ILE A 89 -1.82 12.68 11.64
C ILE A 89 -1.47 11.23 12.00
N VAL A 90 -2.10 10.26 11.34
CA VAL A 90 -1.99 8.84 11.70
C VAL A 90 -0.61 8.28 11.33
N LEU A 91 0.01 8.75 10.23
CA LEU A 91 1.34 8.27 9.83
C LEU A 91 2.43 8.60 10.87
N PRO A 92 2.62 9.83 11.36
CA PRO A 92 3.57 10.09 12.44
C PRO A 92 3.24 9.36 13.74
N ALA A 93 1.94 9.21 14.08
CA ALA A 93 1.53 8.44 15.26
C ALA A 93 1.92 6.96 15.11
N PHE A 94 1.75 6.36 13.92
CA PHE A 94 2.19 5.01 13.63
C PHE A 94 3.72 4.88 13.74
N MET A 95 4.46 5.83 13.17
CA MET A 95 5.93 5.84 13.27
C MET A 95 6.40 5.91 14.75
N ALA A 96 5.75 6.73 15.56
CA ALA A 96 6.07 6.84 16.99
C ALA A 96 5.80 5.52 17.73
N ILE A 97 4.68 4.85 17.47
CA ILE A 97 4.37 3.55 18.09
C ILE A 97 5.34 2.47 17.64
N VAL A 98 5.71 2.41 16.35
CA VAL A 98 6.73 1.47 15.85
C VAL A 98 8.08 1.73 16.54
N PHE A 99 8.46 2.99 16.70
CA PHE A 99 9.68 3.36 17.41
C PHE A 99 9.65 2.88 18.87
N VAL A 100 8.57 3.17 19.60
CA VAL A 100 8.42 2.74 21.00
C VAL A 100 8.43 1.21 21.10
N TYR A 101 7.69 0.50 20.24
CA TYR A 101 7.69 -0.96 20.17
C TYR A 101 9.10 -1.52 19.96
N GLY A 102 9.85 -0.96 19.00
CA GLY A 102 11.22 -1.38 18.72
C GLY A 102 12.17 -1.14 19.88
N MET A 103 12.06 0.03 20.55
CA MET A 103 12.89 0.39 21.71
C MET A 103 12.62 -0.52 22.91
N LEU A 104 11.35 -0.80 23.21
CA LEU A 104 10.98 -1.71 24.30
C LEU A 104 11.61 -3.09 24.10
N HIS A 105 11.52 -3.62 22.88
CA HIS A 105 12.14 -4.91 22.53
C HIS A 105 13.68 -4.85 22.58
N TYR A 106 14.28 -3.77 22.08
CA TYR A 106 15.74 -3.64 22.02
C TYR A 106 16.35 -3.58 23.42
N PHE A 107 15.72 -2.87 24.37
CA PHE A 107 16.18 -2.78 25.75
C PHE A 107 15.66 -3.91 26.64
N GLY A 108 14.82 -4.82 26.14
CA GLY A 108 14.25 -5.90 26.94
C GLY A 108 13.26 -5.40 28.01
N ILE A 109 12.62 -4.24 27.79
CA ILE A 109 11.65 -3.65 28.71
C ILE A 109 10.27 -4.19 28.40
N ASP A 110 9.83 -5.23 29.10
CA ASP A 110 8.52 -5.84 28.91
C ASP A 110 7.85 -6.19 30.25
N PRO A 111 7.52 -5.15 31.07
CA PRO A 111 6.80 -5.39 32.31
C PRO A 111 5.44 -6.03 32.03
N HIS A 112 5.05 -6.94 32.91
CA HIS A 112 3.73 -7.56 32.89
C HIS A 112 2.63 -6.51 33.05
N VAL A 113 1.63 -6.56 32.20
CA VAL A 113 0.49 -5.62 32.22
C VAL A 113 -0.79 -6.32 32.70
N PHE A 114 -1.14 -7.46 32.11
CA PHE A 114 -2.28 -8.26 32.52
C PHE A 114 -2.10 -9.73 32.08
N GLY A 115 -2.80 -10.61 32.75
CA GLY A 115 -2.78 -12.06 32.56
C GLY A 115 -2.97 -12.76 33.90
N THR A 116 -3.31 -14.03 33.83
CA THR A 116 -3.46 -14.89 35.01
C THR A 116 -2.94 -16.29 34.64
N ALA A 117 -2.86 -17.20 35.61
CA ALA A 117 -2.48 -18.59 35.35
C ALA A 117 -3.34 -19.29 34.28
N ALA A 118 -4.56 -18.77 33.98
CA ALA A 118 -5.48 -19.29 32.95
C ALA A 118 -5.47 -18.51 31.65
N ILE A 119 -4.83 -17.33 31.62
CA ILE A 119 -4.77 -16.44 30.46
C ILE A 119 -3.31 -16.11 30.19
N PRO A 120 -2.81 -16.18 28.94
CA PRO A 120 -1.43 -15.81 28.62
C PRO A 120 -1.02 -14.47 29.22
N GLU A 121 0.19 -14.39 29.73
CA GLU A 121 0.73 -13.15 30.29
C GLU A 121 1.04 -12.17 29.15
N PHE A 122 0.40 -10.99 29.19
CA PHE A 122 0.61 -9.91 28.22
C PHE A 122 1.58 -8.88 28.80
N GLY A 123 2.76 -8.80 28.21
CA GLY A 123 3.72 -7.76 28.48
C GLY A 123 3.37 -6.43 27.80
N LEU A 124 4.08 -5.38 28.18
CA LEU A 124 3.93 -4.04 27.61
C LEU A 124 4.16 -4.02 26.10
N THR A 125 5.12 -4.79 25.62
CA THR A 125 5.42 -4.89 24.16
C THR A 125 4.22 -5.39 23.38
N MET A 126 3.47 -6.36 23.91
CA MET A 126 2.28 -6.91 23.30
C MET A 126 1.15 -5.84 23.24
N VAL A 127 0.98 -5.06 24.31
CA VAL A 127 -0.04 -3.99 24.35
C VAL A 127 0.30 -2.89 23.34
N VAL A 128 1.55 -2.42 23.33
CA VAL A 128 2.03 -1.41 22.38
C VAL A 128 1.91 -1.90 20.95
N GLY A 129 2.27 -3.17 20.69
CA GLY A 129 2.12 -3.80 19.40
C GLY A 129 0.66 -3.86 18.93
N ALA A 130 -0.28 -4.25 19.82
CA ALA A 130 -1.72 -4.28 19.50
C ALA A 130 -2.27 -2.88 19.16
N VAL A 131 -1.88 -1.86 19.92
CA VAL A 131 -2.21 -0.46 19.60
C VAL A 131 -1.61 -0.07 18.25
N GLY A 132 -0.35 -0.48 17.98
CA GLY A 132 0.31 -0.29 16.70
C GLY A 132 -0.46 -0.91 15.53
N ILE A 133 -1.00 -2.14 15.70
CA ILE A 133 -1.85 -2.79 14.70
C ILE A 133 -3.12 -1.98 14.41
N ALA A 134 -3.79 -1.48 15.46
CA ALA A 134 -4.99 -0.67 15.27
C ALA A 134 -4.69 0.63 14.48
N ILE A 135 -3.60 1.32 14.82
CA ILE A 135 -3.14 2.53 14.13
C ILE A 135 -2.67 2.20 12.70
N CYS A 136 -2.01 1.06 12.48
CA CYS A 136 -1.60 0.56 11.17
C CYS A 136 -2.80 0.37 10.23
N PHE A 137 -3.86 -0.31 10.68
CA PHE A 137 -5.08 -0.46 9.88
C PHE A 137 -5.80 0.88 9.67
N ALA A 138 -5.82 1.77 10.67
CA ALA A 138 -6.35 3.12 10.49
C ALA A 138 -5.60 3.88 9.39
N LEU A 139 -4.26 3.74 9.32
CA LEU A 139 -3.45 4.35 8.28
C LEU A 139 -3.76 3.77 6.89
N TYR A 140 -3.87 2.43 6.74
CA TYR A 140 -4.30 1.81 5.49
C TYR A 140 -5.65 2.35 5.01
N VAL A 141 -6.62 2.46 5.92
CA VAL A 141 -7.94 2.99 5.59
C VAL A 141 -7.85 4.47 5.19
N CYS A 142 -7.10 5.29 5.90
CA CYS A 142 -6.92 6.71 5.56
C CYS A 142 -6.35 6.87 4.14
N THR A 143 -5.23 6.20 3.84
CA THR A 143 -4.58 6.24 2.53
C THR A 143 -5.52 5.76 1.41
N ALA A 144 -6.20 4.64 1.60
CA ALA A 144 -7.11 4.09 0.60
C ALA A 144 -8.35 4.98 0.38
N MET A 145 -8.87 5.58 1.44
CA MET A 145 -10.07 6.42 1.38
C MET A 145 -9.83 7.77 0.70
N ILE A 146 -8.59 8.25 0.61
CA ILE A 146 -8.25 9.43 -0.22
C ILE A 146 -8.76 9.22 -1.65
N TYR A 147 -8.67 8.00 -2.17
CA TYR A 147 -9.12 7.64 -3.53
C TYR A 147 -10.54 7.10 -3.53
N ALA A 148 -10.90 6.22 -2.61
CA ALA A 148 -12.20 5.55 -2.59
C ALA A 148 -13.37 6.49 -2.30
N CYS A 149 -13.15 7.63 -1.65
CA CYS A 149 -14.20 8.62 -1.39
C CYS A 149 -14.57 9.48 -2.61
N LEU A 150 -13.77 9.47 -3.68
CA LEU A 150 -13.96 10.29 -4.88
C LEU A 150 -15.03 9.69 -5.80
N LYS A 151 -16.30 10.02 -5.57
CA LYS A 151 -17.46 9.45 -6.27
C LYS A 151 -17.45 9.68 -7.79
N PHE A 152 -16.81 10.74 -8.25
CA PHE A 152 -16.72 11.06 -9.68
C PHE A 152 -15.66 10.23 -10.42
N LEU A 153 -14.66 9.67 -9.71
CA LEU A 153 -13.70 8.71 -10.25
C LEU A 153 -14.21 7.29 -9.97
N GLN A 154 -15.07 6.80 -10.85
CA GLN A 154 -15.81 5.56 -10.65
C GLN A 154 -14.90 4.33 -10.51
N GLU A 155 -13.72 4.34 -11.14
CA GLU A 155 -12.73 3.29 -11.05
C GLU A 155 -12.15 3.17 -9.64
N TRP A 156 -12.00 4.28 -8.94
CA TRP A 156 -11.47 4.33 -7.57
C TRP A 156 -12.55 4.19 -6.51
N HIS A 157 -13.75 4.68 -6.81
CA HIS A 157 -14.88 4.65 -5.86
C HIS A 157 -15.44 3.23 -5.70
N SER A 158 -14.76 2.44 -4.87
CA SER A 158 -15.12 1.04 -4.58
C SER A 158 -14.55 0.58 -3.25
N PRO A 159 -15.27 -0.27 -2.49
CA PRO A 159 -14.70 -0.96 -1.33
C PRO A 159 -13.47 -1.80 -1.68
N LEU A 160 -13.41 -2.35 -2.90
CA LEU A 160 -12.24 -3.09 -3.39
C LEU A 160 -10.97 -2.24 -3.42
N THR A 161 -11.07 -0.92 -3.54
CA THR A 161 -9.90 -0.02 -3.43
C THR A 161 -9.28 -0.12 -2.05
N VAL A 162 -10.08 -0.05 -0.98
CA VAL A 162 -9.60 -0.19 0.40
C VAL A 162 -9.01 -1.58 0.64
N VAL A 163 -9.73 -2.62 0.23
CA VAL A 163 -9.26 -4.02 0.38
C VAL A 163 -7.93 -4.25 -0.34
N ASN A 164 -7.79 -3.75 -1.57
CA ASN A 164 -6.55 -3.90 -2.35
C ASN A 164 -5.37 -3.13 -1.73
N TYR A 165 -5.59 -1.94 -1.16
CA TYR A 165 -4.53 -1.21 -0.45
C TYR A 165 -4.01 -2.00 0.76
N ILE A 166 -4.91 -2.58 1.55
CA ILE A 166 -4.55 -3.41 2.71
C ILE A 166 -3.82 -4.68 2.26
N LEU A 167 -4.43 -5.46 1.37
CA LEU A 167 -3.88 -6.77 1.00
C LEU A 167 -2.57 -6.68 0.23
N LEU A 168 -2.42 -5.74 -0.70
CA LEU A 168 -1.16 -5.53 -1.42
C LEU A 168 -0.06 -5.03 -0.49
N GLY A 169 -0.37 -4.13 0.44
CA GLY A 169 0.59 -3.67 1.45
C GLY A 169 1.00 -4.78 2.41
N MET A 170 0.05 -5.58 2.90
CA MET A 170 0.34 -6.74 3.74
C MET A 170 1.17 -7.80 2.99
N ALA A 171 0.76 -8.18 1.78
CA ALA A 171 1.48 -9.17 0.97
C ALA A 171 2.94 -8.77 0.77
N PHE A 172 3.17 -7.53 0.38
CA PHE A 172 4.52 -7.01 0.17
C PHE A 172 5.32 -6.88 1.48
N GLY A 173 4.68 -6.45 2.56
CA GLY A 173 5.33 -6.36 3.87
C GLY A 173 5.69 -7.73 4.45
N PHE A 174 4.89 -8.77 4.23
CA PHE A 174 5.25 -10.14 4.61
C PHE A 174 6.38 -10.71 3.73
N THR A 175 6.45 -10.34 2.45
CA THR A 175 7.63 -10.68 1.62
C THR A 175 8.89 -10.00 2.15
N LEU A 176 8.81 -8.73 2.56
CA LEU A 176 9.93 -8.02 3.22
C LEU A 176 10.32 -8.69 4.55
N ALA A 177 9.33 -9.10 5.37
CA ALA A 177 9.57 -9.82 6.61
C ALA A 177 10.23 -11.19 6.36
N THR A 178 9.90 -11.87 5.25
CA THR A 178 10.55 -13.11 4.83
C THR A 178 12.04 -12.88 4.52
N VAL A 179 12.36 -11.82 3.77
CA VAL A 179 13.76 -11.43 3.51
C VAL A 179 14.50 -11.14 4.81
N PHE A 180 13.86 -10.36 5.69
CA PHE A 180 14.44 -10.01 6.99
C PHE A 180 14.68 -11.25 7.86
N ALA A 181 13.69 -12.14 7.99
CA ALA A 181 13.82 -13.38 8.76
C ALA A 181 14.91 -14.30 8.19
N SER A 182 15.04 -14.36 6.86
CA SER A 182 16.10 -15.10 6.18
C SER A 182 17.49 -14.54 6.54
N SER A 183 17.66 -13.23 6.55
CA SER A 183 18.93 -12.58 6.90
C SER A 183 19.33 -12.77 8.37
N GLN A 184 18.36 -13.02 9.26
CA GLN A 184 18.56 -13.25 10.68
C GLN A 184 18.58 -14.74 11.05
N ASN A 185 18.50 -15.66 10.07
CA ASN A 185 18.34 -17.10 10.29
C ASN A 185 17.22 -17.43 11.30
N SER A 186 16.13 -16.68 11.23
CA SER A 186 15.02 -16.78 12.17
C SER A 186 14.14 -18.01 11.89
N THR A 187 13.66 -18.66 12.95
CA THR A 187 12.67 -19.73 12.87
C THR A 187 11.31 -19.26 12.33
N LEU A 188 11.05 -17.96 12.32
CA LEU A 188 9.84 -17.36 11.71
C LEU A 188 9.88 -17.28 10.17
N LEU A 189 10.99 -17.68 9.53
CA LEU A 189 11.13 -17.62 8.07
C LEU A 189 9.97 -18.31 7.35
N SER A 190 9.70 -19.58 7.70
CA SER A 190 8.62 -20.36 7.09
C SER A 190 7.24 -19.73 7.36
N PHE A 191 7.02 -19.22 8.56
CA PHE A 191 5.78 -18.53 8.93
C PHE A 191 5.54 -17.30 8.04
N PHE A 192 6.52 -16.41 7.89
CA PHE A 192 6.38 -15.24 7.04
C PHE A 192 6.27 -15.58 5.56
N ALA A 193 7.04 -16.56 5.09
CA ALA A 193 6.99 -17.02 3.70
C ALA A 193 5.60 -17.57 3.33
N VAL A 194 5.02 -18.42 4.15
CA VAL A 194 3.68 -18.99 3.91
C VAL A 194 2.62 -17.87 3.90
N TRP A 195 2.65 -16.97 4.88
CA TRP A 195 1.71 -15.85 4.90
C TRP A 195 1.91 -14.89 3.74
N SER A 196 3.15 -14.64 3.27
CA SER A 196 3.39 -13.82 2.09
C SER A 196 2.73 -14.40 0.84
N VAL A 197 2.79 -15.73 0.66
CA VAL A 197 2.12 -16.44 -0.43
C VAL A 197 0.60 -16.33 -0.32
N ILE A 198 0.02 -16.63 0.86
CA ILE A 198 -1.43 -16.59 1.09
C ILE A 198 -1.96 -15.18 0.81
N LEU A 199 -1.32 -14.14 1.35
CA LEU A 199 -1.72 -12.75 1.17
C LEU A 199 -1.58 -12.31 -0.28
N THR A 200 -0.51 -12.72 -0.97
CA THR A 200 -0.31 -12.40 -2.40
C THR A 200 -1.39 -13.03 -3.27
N LEU A 201 -1.76 -14.28 -3.03
CA LEU A 201 -2.85 -14.95 -3.76
C LEU A 201 -4.22 -14.32 -3.45
N THR A 202 -4.47 -13.97 -2.19
CA THR A 202 -5.70 -13.27 -1.80
C THR A 202 -5.77 -11.88 -2.45
N ALA A 203 -4.64 -11.15 -2.49
CA ALA A 203 -4.55 -9.87 -3.19
C ALA A 203 -4.76 -10.00 -4.70
N LEU A 204 -4.29 -11.09 -5.33
CA LEU A 204 -4.58 -11.39 -6.75
C LEU A 204 -6.07 -11.50 -7.01
N LEU A 205 -6.80 -12.24 -6.15
CA LEU A 205 -8.26 -12.41 -6.30
C LEU A 205 -8.99 -11.07 -6.20
N THR A 206 -8.69 -10.27 -5.19
CA THR A 206 -9.37 -8.98 -4.99
C THR A 206 -8.97 -7.93 -6.03
N ARG A 207 -7.70 -7.94 -6.47
CA ARG A 207 -7.25 -7.06 -7.56
C ARG A 207 -7.85 -7.48 -8.90
N GLY A 208 -7.94 -8.78 -9.16
CA GLY A 208 -8.64 -9.33 -10.33
C GLY A 208 -10.11 -8.92 -10.36
N ALA A 209 -10.82 -9.06 -9.23
CA ALA A 209 -12.20 -8.60 -9.10
C ALA A 209 -12.35 -7.10 -9.39
N SER A 210 -11.40 -6.27 -8.89
CA SER A 210 -11.36 -4.83 -9.17
C SER A 210 -11.17 -4.54 -10.67
N LEU A 211 -10.27 -5.27 -11.35
CA LEU A 211 -10.04 -5.11 -12.79
C LEU A 211 -11.27 -5.51 -13.61
N ILE A 212 -11.93 -6.62 -13.27
CA ILE A 212 -13.16 -7.09 -13.93
C ILE A 212 -14.28 -6.07 -13.73
N ARG A 213 -14.44 -5.59 -12.49
CA ARG A 213 -15.42 -4.53 -12.18
C ARG A 213 -15.16 -3.29 -13.04
N ASN A 214 -13.93 -2.79 -13.06
CA ASN A 214 -13.58 -1.57 -13.77
C ASN A 214 -13.76 -1.72 -15.30
N TYR A 215 -13.50 -2.90 -15.83
CA TYR A 215 -13.79 -3.20 -17.25
C TYR A 215 -15.28 -3.15 -17.60
N ARG A 216 -16.16 -3.54 -16.66
CA ARG A 216 -17.61 -3.55 -16.84
C ARG A 216 -18.29 -2.22 -16.48
N LEU A 217 -17.54 -1.21 -16.02
CA LEU A 217 -18.12 0.08 -15.64
C LEU A 217 -18.75 0.80 -16.84
N LYS A 218 -20.00 1.20 -16.66
CA LYS A 218 -20.65 2.16 -17.53
C LYS A 218 -20.46 3.56 -16.94
N HIS A 219 -19.66 4.40 -17.61
CA HIS A 219 -19.40 5.75 -17.16
C HIS A 219 -20.68 6.58 -17.13
N LYS A 220 -20.93 7.26 -16.02
CA LYS A 220 -22.10 8.14 -15.83
C LYS A 220 -21.96 9.43 -16.63
N SER A 221 -20.73 9.92 -16.79
CA SER A 221 -20.42 11.12 -17.56
C SER A 221 -20.06 10.74 -18.98
N THR A 222 -20.76 11.30 -19.97
CA THR A 222 -20.53 11.14 -21.40
C THR A 222 -20.49 12.52 -22.04
N ILE A 223 -20.04 12.61 -23.30
CA ILE A 223 -20.04 13.89 -24.05
C ILE A 223 -21.45 14.47 -24.09
N GLN A 224 -22.48 13.65 -24.30
CA GLN A 224 -23.88 14.07 -24.33
C GLN A 224 -24.32 14.68 -22.98
N THR A 225 -23.94 14.05 -21.86
CA THR A 225 -24.29 14.57 -20.54
C THR A 225 -23.48 15.82 -20.18
N ALA A 226 -22.26 15.94 -20.69
CA ALA A 226 -21.38 17.09 -20.41
C ALA A 226 -21.88 18.39 -21.07
N ILE A 227 -22.45 18.30 -22.27
CA ILE A 227 -22.95 19.46 -23.03
C ILE A 227 -24.48 19.59 -23.06
N GLY A 228 -25.19 18.59 -22.49
CA GLY A 228 -26.66 18.59 -22.45
C GLY A 228 -27.35 18.30 -23.78
N VAL A 229 -26.62 17.89 -24.83
CA VAL A 229 -27.15 17.62 -26.18
C VAL A 229 -27.21 16.11 -26.42
N ARG A 230 -28.38 15.58 -26.75
CA ARG A 230 -28.57 14.17 -27.10
C ARG A 230 -28.40 13.95 -28.62
N HIS A 231 -27.17 13.81 -29.06
CA HIS A 231 -26.85 13.51 -30.47
C HIS A 231 -25.81 12.39 -30.55
N ALA A 232 -25.93 11.51 -31.56
CA ALA A 232 -25.02 10.36 -31.67
C ALA A 232 -23.59 10.79 -32.08
N ASN A 233 -23.46 11.80 -32.91
CA ASN A 233 -22.20 12.27 -33.46
C ASN A 233 -21.88 13.67 -32.96
N ILE A 234 -21.26 13.76 -31.77
CA ILE A 234 -20.75 15.00 -31.21
C ILE A 234 -19.24 15.06 -31.45
N GLN A 235 -18.79 16.11 -32.15
CA GLN A 235 -17.39 16.34 -32.45
C GLN A 235 -16.98 17.71 -32.00
N GLN A 236 -15.90 17.78 -31.23
CA GLN A 236 -15.31 19.06 -30.85
C GLN A 236 -14.58 19.69 -32.04
N LYS A 237 -14.96 20.89 -32.44
CA LYS A 237 -14.37 21.61 -33.59
C LYS A 237 -13.17 22.46 -33.22
N SER A 238 -13.15 23.00 -31.99
CA SER A 238 -12.03 23.75 -31.45
C SER A 238 -11.93 23.54 -29.94
N GLN A 239 -10.74 23.63 -29.39
CA GLN A 239 -10.46 23.39 -27.98
C GLN A 239 -10.06 24.64 -27.20
N GLY A 240 -9.94 25.78 -27.80
CA GLY A 240 -9.36 26.95 -27.17
C GLY A 240 -7.89 26.77 -26.77
N ALA A 241 -7.37 27.64 -25.92
CA ALA A 241 -5.98 27.60 -25.47
C ALA A 241 -5.76 26.50 -24.45
N MET A 242 -5.23 25.35 -24.89
CA MET A 242 -4.95 24.17 -24.06
C MET A 242 -3.59 24.21 -23.32
N GLY A 243 -2.71 25.13 -23.68
CA GLY A 243 -1.30 25.03 -23.36
C GLY A 243 -0.87 25.48 -21.96
N GLY A 244 -1.77 26.00 -21.11
CA GLY A 244 -1.35 26.79 -19.96
C GLY A 244 -1.65 26.24 -18.57
N SER A 245 -2.61 25.35 -18.42
CA SER A 245 -3.02 24.88 -17.09
C SER A 245 -2.29 23.60 -16.71
N PHE A 246 -1.63 23.59 -15.54
CA PHE A 246 -1.04 22.36 -14.96
C PHE A 246 -2.11 21.29 -14.75
N ASN A 247 -3.35 21.66 -14.46
CA ASN A 247 -4.48 20.75 -14.26
C ASN A 247 -4.78 19.90 -15.50
N THR A 248 -4.61 20.42 -16.70
CA THR A 248 -4.85 19.63 -17.92
C THR A 248 -3.82 18.50 -18.07
N ARG A 249 -2.58 18.71 -17.61
CA ARG A 249 -1.53 17.68 -17.64
C ARG A 249 -1.78 16.58 -16.63
N GLU A 250 -2.42 16.85 -15.51
CA GLU A 250 -2.74 15.87 -14.48
C GLU A 250 -3.85 14.90 -14.88
N PHE A 251 -4.76 15.32 -15.76
CA PHE A 251 -5.89 14.49 -16.19
C PHE A 251 -5.52 13.51 -17.28
N PHE A 252 -4.40 13.67 -17.95
CA PHE A 252 -3.98 12.84 -19.08
C PHE A 252 -2.64 12.16 -18.82
N HIS A 253 -2.58 10.84 -19.02
CA HIS A 253 -1.33 10.09 -18.91
C HIS A 253 -0.50 10.10 -20.20
N GLY A 254 -1.06 10.54 -21.33
CA GLY A 254 -0.34 10.66 -22.62
C GLY A 254 0.21 9.35 -23.20
N LYS A 255 -0.32 8.19 -22.78
CA LYS A 255 0.15 6.86 -23.20
C LYS A 255 -0.88 6.15 -24.06
N THR A 256 -0.39 5.29 -24.98
CA THR A 256 -1.23 4.50 -25.86
C THR A 256 -1.99 3.40 -25.10
N ALA A 257 -3.12 2.96 -25.63
CA ALA A 257 -3.89 1.86 -25.07
C ALA A 257 -3.08 0.54 -24.99
N THR A 258 -2.19 0.31 -25.96
CA THR A 258 -1.28 -0.85 -25.98
C THR A 258 -0.29 -0.78 -24.79
N PHE A 259 0.28 0.38 -24.53
CA PHE A 259 1.18 0.57 -23.39
C PHE A 259 0.47 0.28 -22.06
N ILE A 260 -0.73 0.83 -21.85
CA ILE A 260 -1.52 0.58 -20.63
C ILE A 260 -1.83 -0.92 -20.47
N LYS A 261 -2.18 -1.60 -21.58
CA LYS A 261 -2.43 -3.04 -21.58
C LYS A 261 -1.15 -3.83 -21.21
N SER A 262 0.01 -3.42 -21.72
CA SER A 262 1.29 -4.05 -21.37
C SER A 262 1.63 -3.87 -19.89
N VAL A 263 1.51 -2.66 -19.36
CA VAL A 263 1.72 -2.40 -17.92
C VAL A 263 0.81 -3.27 -17.05
N LYS A 264 -0.46 -3.46 -17.46
CA LYS A 264 -1.39 -4.35 -16.76
C LYS A 264 -0.88 -5.79 -16.67
N TRP A 265 -0.39 -6.36 -17.75
CA TRP A 265 0.11 -7.74 -17.75
C TRP A 265 1.45 -7.86 -17.02
N ILE A 266 2.33 -6.85 -17.13
CA ILE A 266 3.60 -6.79 -16.39
C ILE A 266 3.33 -6.84 -14.90
N PHE A 267 2.48 -5.96 -14.35
CA PHE A 267 2.26 -5.97 -12.91
C PHE A 267 1.52 -7.24 -12.46
N LEU A 268 0.59 -7.78 -13.24
CA LEU A 268 -0.08 -9.03 -12.90
C LEU A 268 0.90 -10.21 -12.80
N ALA A 269 1.92 -10.24 -13.62
CA ALA A 269 2.96 -11.28 -13.56
C ALA A 269 3.94 -11.03 -12.40
N THR A 270 4.44 -9.81 -12.25
CA THR A 270 5.52 -9.47 -11.32
C THR A 270 5.07 -9.25 -9.88
N VAL A 271 3.81 -8.89 -9.63
CA VAL A 271 3.28 -8.77 -8.24
C VAL A 271 2.86 -10.13 -7.68
N PHE A 272 2.33 -11.03 -8.52
CA PHE A 272 1.64 -12.22 -8.03
C PHE A 272 2.38 -13.53 -8.33
N PRO A 273 2.32 -14.14 -9.53
CA PRO A 273 2.84 -15.49 -9.73
C PRO A 273 4.36 -15.59 -9.63
N ILE A 274 5.11 -14.60 -10.11
CA ILE A 274 6.59 -14.66 -10.07
C ILE A 274 7.10 -14.61 -8.63
N PRO A 275 6.70 -13.65 -7.76
CA PRO A 275 7.13 -13.64 -6.37
C PRO A 275 6.69 -14.88 -5.59
N VAL A 276 5.48 -15.38 -5.83
CA VAL A 276 5.00 -16.62 -5.21
C VAL A 276 5.89 -17.80 -5.58
N ALA A 277 6.20 -17.97 -6.87
CA ALA A 277 7.10 -19.04 -7.33
C ALA A 277 8.50 -18.91 -6.71
N LEU A 278 9.07 -17.68 -6.66
CA LEU A 278 10.38 -17.44 -6.06
C LEU A 278 10.40 -17.71 -4.56
N VAL A 279 9.37 -17.32 -3.82
CA VAL A 279 9.26 -17.58 -2.38
C VAL A 279 9.14 -19.08 -2.12
N LEU A 280 8.29 -19.80 -2.86
CA LEU A 280 8.14 -21.24 -2.72
C LEU A 280 9.43 -21.99 -3.09
N THR A 281 10.09 -21.61 -4.19
CA THR A 281 11.36 -22.22 -4.58
C THR A 281 12.45 -21.93 -3.54
N GLY A 282 12.49 -20.70 -3.00
CA GLY A 282 13.43 -20.34 -1.92
C GLY A 282 13.20 -21.13 -0.64
N LEU A 283 11.93 -21.39 -0.30
CA LEU A 283 11.56 -22.11 0.91
C LEU A 283 11.85 -23.61 0.81
N TYR A 284 11.45 -24.27 -0.29
CA TYR A 284 11.62 -25.72 -0.47
C TYR A 284 13.00 -26.10 -0.99
N GLY A 285 13.67 -25.20 -1.72
CA GLY A 285 15.01 -25.41 -2.27
C GLY A 285 16.14 -24.88 -1.39
N GLU A 286 15.83 -24.36 -0.19
CA GLU A 286 16.79 -23.75 0.74
C GLU A 286 17.65 -22.64 0.11
N GLN A 287 17.11 -21.95 -0.90
CA GLN A 287 17.79 -20.91 -1.65
C GLN A 287 17.41 -19.52 -1.12
N HIS A 288 18.00 -19.12 -0.01
CA HIS A 288 17.66 -17.89 0.71
C HIS A 288 17.77 -16.60 -0.13
N GLY A 289 18.66 -16.56 -1.13
CA GLY A 289 18.80 -15.41 -2.05
C GLY A 289 17.53 -15.13 -2.87
N LEU A 290 16.70 -16.15 -3.13
CA LEU A 290 15.48 -15.98 -3.92
C LEU A 290 14.43 -15.14 -3.21
N PHE A 291 14.43 -15.06 -1.87
CA PHE A 291 13.51 -14.16 -1.14
C PHE A 291 13.78 -12.70 -1.46
N PHE A 292 15.05 -12.30 -1.53
CA PHE A 292 15.42 -10.94 -1.92
C PHE A 292 15.02 -10.64 -3.38
N VAL A 293 15.24 -11.59 -4.29
CA VAL A 293 14.79 -11.45 -5.68
C VAL A 293 13.26 -11.32 -5.76
N ALA A 294 12.52 -12.14 -4.99
CA ALA A 294 11.06 -12.05 -4.91
C ALA A 294 10.61 -10.66 -4.45
N PHE A 295 11.24 -10.12 -3.40
CA PHE A 295 10.96 -8.78 -2.90
C PHE A 295 11.19 -7.70 -3.96
N VAL A 296 12.34 -7.72 -4.63
CA VAL A 296 12.67 -6.72 -5.67
C VAL A 296 11.68 -6.80 -6.84
N VAL A 297 11.40 -8.01 -7.34
CA VAL A 297 10.45 -8.22 -8.45
C VAL A 297 9.05 -7.75 -8.06
N GLN A 298 8.60 -8.09 -6.85
CA GLN A 298 7.28 -7.68 -6.35
C GLN A 298 7.21 -6.16 -6.18
N TYR A 299 8.27 -5.51 -5.70
CA TYR A 299 8.33 -4.05 -5.57
C TYR A 299 8.20 -3.33 -6.92
N LEU A 300 9.00 -3.74 -7.92
CA LEU A 300 8.90 -3.19 -9.27
C LEU A 300 7.51 -3.41 -9.87
N GLY A 301 6.94 -4.58 -9.62
CA GLY A 301 5.56 -4.88 -10.00
C GLY A 301 4.54 -3.98 -9.32
N LEU A 302 4.70 -3.69 -8.03
CA LEU A 302 3.82 -2.79 -7.29
C LEU A 302 3.92 -1.35 -7.76
N LEU A 303 5.10 -0.87 -8.14
CA LEU A 303 5.26 0.44 -8.77
C LEU A 303 4.44 0.52 -10.07
N ALA A 304 4.51 -0.52 -10.91
CA ALA A 304 3.73 -0.61 -12.14
C ALA A 304 2.21 -0.74 -11.84
N GLU A 305 1.82 -1.47 -10.80
CA GLU A 305 0.43 -1.61 -10.36
C GLU A 305 -0.13 -0.26 -9.88
N ARG A 306 0.61 0.49 -9.04
CA ARG A 306 0.20 1.82 -8.60
C ARG A 306 0.13 2.81 -9.76
N TRP A 307 1.10 2.76 -10.67
CA TRP A 307 1.05 3.55 -11.90
C TRP A 307 -0.22 3.25 -12.70
N PHE A 308 -0.54 1.96 -12.91
CA PHE A 308 -1.75 1.54 -13.61
C PHE A 308 -3.02 1.96 -12.87
N PHE A 309 -3.04 1.87 -11.53
CA PHE A 309 -4.18 2.32 -10.71
C PHE A 309 -4.52 3.79 -10.96
N PHE A 310 -3.51 4.66 -11.09
CA PHE A 310 -3.72 6.07 -11.43
C PHE A 310 -4.12 6.25 -12.90
N ALA A 311 -3.40 5.61 -13.81
CA ALA A 311 -3.59 5.79 -15.25
C ALA A 311 -4.96 5.32 -15.74
N GLN A 312 -5.52 4.24 -15.16
CA GLN A 312 -6.84 3.72 -15.59
C GLN A 312 -8.01 4.64 -15.26
N ALA A 313 -7.87 5.54 -14.28
CA ALA A 313 -8.95 6.41 -13.85
C ALA A 313 -9.24 7.50 -14.89
N ARG A 314 -10.52 7.65 -15.23
CA ARG A 314 -11.00 8.64 -16.21
C ARG A 314 -11.60 9.84 -15.49
N HIS A 315 -10.89 10.95 -15.55
CA HIS A 315 -11.41 12.20 -14.98
C HIS A 315 -12.52 12.76 -15.88
N PRO A 316 -13.67 13.24 -15.34
CA PRO A 316 -14.76 13.81 -16.17
C PRO A 316 -14.34 14.96 -17.08
N GLN A 317 -13.34 15.75 -16.70
CA GLN A 317 -12.81 16.82 -17.55
C GLN A 317 -12.18 16.32 -18.85
N ASN A 318 -11.75 15.05 -18.93
CA ASN A 318 -11.24 14.46 -20.17
C ASN A 318 -12.28 14.45 -21.29
N LEU A 319 -13.57 14.58 -20.96
CA LEU A 319 -14.65 14.71 -21.96
C LEU A 319 -14.59 16.02 -22.76
N TYR A 320 -14.02 17.07 -22.17
CA TYR A 320 -13.88 18.37 -22.81
C TYR A 320 -12.58 18.51 -23.62
N TYR A 321 -11.64 17.59 -23.47
CA TYR A 321 -10.32 17.62 -24.10
C TYR A 321 -10.10 16.34 -24.93
N GLN A 322 -10.84 16.22 -26.04
CA GLN A 322 -10.90 14.99 -26.82
C GLN A 322 -9.64 14.63 -27.62
N THR A 323 -8.75 15.59 -27.84
CA THR A 323 -7.57 15.45 -28.71
C THR A 323 -6.24 15.45 -27.95
N VAL A 324 -6.26 15.32 -26.63
CA VAL A 324 -5.03 15.29 -25.80
C VAL A 324 -4.66 13.89 -25.40
#